data_2a900780dbcf176588f90cb07b546939
#
_entry.id   2a900780dbcf176588f90cb07b546939
#
_cell.length_a   1.000
_cell.length_b   1.000
_cell.length_c   1.000
_cell.angle_alpha   90.00
_cell.angle_beta   90.00
_cell.angle_gamma   90.00
#
_symmetry.space_group_name_H-M   'P 1'
#
loop_
_entity.id
_entity.type
_entity.pdbx_description
1 polymer ?
#
loop_
_entity_poly.entity_id
_entity_poly.type
_entity_poly.pdbx_seq_one_letter_code
_entity_poly.pdbx_strand_id
1 'polypeptide(L)'
;MTHHSFALPAIVLFGIILLCCEKERNQPVPDIYLPDEQFKVVGYLPSGDFKKIDELELDRLTYLNLAFANPDQRGNLVFDVQMDIRSIVKKGHEHGLKVFVSLAGGGQPDKAAWKAALDSANRTEFISNIISFVERNNLDGVDVDIEWNLLPTIDSLYTPFVVELRTALHGIGKGITTALGASGLHEAVTQQSLEAYDFINVMVYDKTGVWRPEDIGPHSPYSYVEEAIAYWTGVRKIAPERIVLGVPFYGYDFAPPAGYISYRELIKADPANAYRDSVDLKYFNGIPTIVNKATLAKKELGGIMIWAISHDISGDMSLLRAIDQTLSAGDCDVTIFYKDEDGDGVGDPEKPFHACTAPEGYVNDL
;
A
#
# COMPACT_ATOMS: atom_id res chain seq x y z
N MET A 1 28.64 -79.60 67.02
CA MET A 1 28.27 -79.43 65.57
C MET A 1 26.94 -78.71 65.52
N THR A 2 26.95 -77.44 65.54
CA THR A 2 25.72 -76.63 65.42
C THR A 2 26.05 -75.37 64.63
N HIS A 3 25.46 -75.31 63.46
CA HIS A 3 25.54 -74.15 62.51
C HIS A 3 24.62 -73.03 63.00
N HIS A 4 25.17 -71.87 63.24
CA HIS A 4 24.37 -70.64 63.39
C HIS A 4 24.38 -69.85 62.11
N SER A 5 23.21 -69.69 61.49
CA SER A 5 23.01 -68.77 60.38
C SER A 5 22.62 -67.42 60.93
N PHE A 6 23.37 -66.39 60.56
CA PHE A 6 23.03 -64.96 60.78
C PHE A 6 22.26 -64.44 59.54
N ALA A 7 21.06 -63.98 59.83
CA ALA A 7 20.27 -63.24 58.81
C ALA A 7 20.55 -61.72 59.00
N LEU A 8 20.96 -61.05 57.90
CA LEU A 8 21.06 -59.58 57.80
C LEU A 8 19.69 -59.01 57.43
N PRO A 9 19.23 -57.90 58.02
CA PRO A 9 18.03 -57.21 57.57
C PRO A 9 18.29 -56.40 56.32
N ALA A 10 17.42 -56.52 55.30
CA ALA A 10 17.41 -55.69 54.09
C ALA A 10 16.85 -54.30 54.42
N ILE A 11 17.67 -53.26 54.19
CA ILE A 11 17.23 -51.89 54.24
C ILE A 11 16.61 -51.57 52.87
N VAL A 12 15.28 -51.33 52.85
CA VAL A 12 14.54 -50.85 51.70
C VAL A 12 14.66 -49.33 51.63
N LEU A 13 15.47 -48.84 50.71
CA LEU A 13 15.59 -47.42 50.41
C LEU A 13 14.41 -46.99 49.52
N PHE A 14 13.46 -46.26 50.07
CA PHE A 14 12.38 -45.63 49.28
C PHE A 14 12.97 -44.38 48.58
N GLY A 15 13.31 -44.51 47.31
CA GLY A 15 13.66 -43.37 46.47
C GLY A 15 12.39 -42.61 46.10
N ILE A 16 12.25 -41.38 46.61
CA ILE A 16 11.24 -40.43 46.18
C ILE A 16 11.70 -39.88 44.85
N ILE A 17 11.10 -40.37 43.73
CA ILE A 17 11.23 -39.74 42.43
C ILE A 17 10.34 -38.51 42.44
N LEU A 18 10.93 -37.32 42.62
CA LEU A 18 10.31 -36.05 42.30
C LEU A 18 10.18 -35.95 40.81
N LEU A 19 9.00 -36.29 40.24
CA LEU A 19 8.64 -35.90 38.90
C LEU A 19 8.48 -34.36 38.88
N CYS A 20 9.54 -33.67 38.43
CA CYS A 20 9.40 -32.29 37.95
C CYS A 20 8.57 -32.33 36.65
N CYS A 21 7.27 -32.10 36.76
CA CYS A 21 6.47 -31.72 35.61
C CYS A 21 6.91 -30.31 35.17
N GLU A 22 7.91 -30.22 34.31
CA GLU A 22 8.08 -29.05 33.48
C GLU A 22 6.84 -28.92 32.57
N LYS A 23 6.00 -27.98 32.94
CA LYS A 23 4.97 -27.47 32.03
C LYS A 23 5.71 -26.95 30.81
N GLU A 24 5.84 -27.75 29.74
CA GLU A 24 6.14 -27.22 28.41
C GLU A 24 5.15 -26.09 28.18
N ARG A 25 5.65 -24.86 28.25
CA ARG A 25 4.92 -23.72 27.72
C ARG A 25 4.76 -24.02 26.23
N ASN A 26 3.56 -24.40 25.83
CA ASN A 26 3.17 -24.33 24.42
C ASN A 26 3.42 -22.89 23.97
N GLN A 27 4.59 -22.64 23.44
CA GLN A 27 4.83 -21.43 22.65
C GLN A 27 3.87 -21.56 21.45
N PRO A 28 3.01 -20.57 21.21
CA PRO A 28 2.22 -20.60 20.00
C PRO A 28 3.18 -20.77 18.82
N VAL A 29 2.97 -21.79 18.00
CA VAL A 29 3.67 -21.93 16.74
C VAL A 29 3.45 -20.61 15.99
N PRO A 30 4.51 -19.90 15.56
CA PRO A 30 4.32 -18.66 14.84
C PRO A 30 3.39 -18.92 13.65
N ASP A 31 2.32 -18.16 13.50
CA ASP A 31 1.51 -18.22 12.30
C ASP A 31 2.43 -17.94 11.13
N ILE A 32 2.55 -18.91 10.22
CA ILE A 32 3.36 -18.72 9.02
C ILE A 32 2.62 -17.68 8.18
N TYR A 33 3.23 -16.52 7.98
CA TYR A 33 2.65 -15.51 7.10
C TYR A 33 2.52 -16.07 5.68
N LEU A 34 1.30 -16.03 5.15
CA LEU A 34 1.01 -16.38 3.76
C LEU A 34 0.67 -15.09 3.02
N PRO A 35 1.37 -14.78 1.92
CA PRO A 35 1.02 -13.66 1.06
C PRO A 35 -0.42 -13.77 0.56
N ASP A 36 -1.09 -12.64 0.43
CA ASP A 36 -2.43 -12.56 -0.14
C ASP A 36 -2.36 -12.71 -1.67
N GLU A 37 -3.03 -13.72 -2.20
CA GLU A 37 -3.08 -13.98 -3.64
C GLU A 37 -4.24 -13.23 -4.34
N GLN A 38 -5.14 -12.59 -3.60
CA GLN A 38 -6.24 -11.82 -4.17
C GLN A 38 -5.73 -10.56 -4.88
N PHE A 39 -6.52 -10.05 -5.81
CA PHE A 39 -6.27 -8.75 -6.43
C PHE A 39 -6.33 -7.64 -5.38
N LYS A 40 -5.32 -6.78 -5.33
CA LYS A 40 -5.17 -5.75 -4.29
C LYS A 40 -5.72 -4.41 -4.80
N VAL A 41 -6.57 -3.77 -3.99
CA VAL A 41 -6.94 -2.37 -4.15
C VAL A 41 -6.40 -1.62 -2.94
N VAL A 42 -5.25 -0.96 -3.12
CA VAL A 42 -4.48 -0.34 -2.05
C VAL A 42 -4.76 1.16 -2.03
N GLY A 43 -5.30 1.67 -0.93
CA GLY A 43 -5.50 3.11 -0.73
C GLY A 43 -4.49 3.70 0.23
N TYR A 44 -3.78 4.76 -0.16
CA TYR A 44 -2.96 5.54 0.77
C TYR A 44 -3.80 6.65 1.40
N LEU A 45 -3.69 6.80 2.71
CA LEU A 45 -4.30 7.89 3.47
C LEU A 45 -3.20 8.70 4.16
N PRO A 46 -2.92 9.94 3.70
CA PRO A 46 -1.97 10.83 4.34
C PRO A 46 -2.40 11.22 5.77
N SER A 47 -1.44 11.36 6.69
CA SER A 47 -1.68 11.68 8.11
C SER A 47 -2.49 12.96 8.32
N GLY A 48 -2.30 13.96 7.48
CA GLY A 48 -3.10 15.20 7.50
C GLY A 48 -4.59 14.98 7.24
N ASP A 49 -4.96 13.85 6.64
CA ASP A 49 -6.32 13.50 6.25
C ASP A 49 -6.94 12.39 7.11
N PHE A 50 -6.28 11.90 8.14
CA PHE A 50 -6.78 10.84 9.01
C PHE A 50 -8.18 11.10 9.58
N LYS A 51 -8.49 12.38 9.87
CA LYS A 51 -9.82 12.80 10.34
C LYS A 51 -10.94 12.61 9.32
N LYS A 52 -10.62 12.40 8.05
CA LYS A 52 -11.59 12.18 6.97
C LYS A 52 -11.95 10.70 6.79
N ILE A 53 -11.42 9.79 7.61
CA ILE A 53 -11.61 8.34 7.48
C ILE A 53 -13.09 7.92 7.38
N ASP A 54 -14.00 8.63 8.07
CA ASP A 54 -15.43 8.36 8.04
C ASP A 54 -16.13 8.87 6.77
N GLU A 55 -15.45 9.68 5.94
CA GLU A 55 -15.95 10.21 4.67
C GLU A 55 -15.56 9.34 3.48
N LEU A 56 -14.70 8.35 3.67
CA LEU A 56 -14.09 7.55 2.61
C LEU A 56 -14.92 6.27 2.32
N GLU A 57 -14.98 5.88 1.05
CA GLU A 57 -15.66 4.64 0.60
C GLU A 57 -14.75 3.41 0.81
N LEU A 58 -14.48 3.06 2.09
CA LEU A 58 -13.52 2.02 2.46
C LEU A 58 -13.90 0.63 1.94
N ASP A 59 -15.17 0.31 1.79
CA ASP A 59 -15.66 -0.99 1.29
C ASP A 59 -15.14 -1.34 -0.13
N ARG A 60 -14.57 -0.37 -0.85
CA ARG A 60 -14.01 -0.56 -2.19
C ARG A 60 -12.51 -0.86 -2.20
N LEU A 61 -11.91 -0.93 -1.02
CA LEU A 61 -10.48 -1.21 -0.84
C LEU A 61 -10.27 -2.63 -0.30
N THR A 62 -9.04 -3.14 -0.42
CA THR A 62 -8.57 -4.34 0.28
C THR A 62 -7.45 -4.02 1.27
N TYR A 63 -6.71 -2.94 1.01
CA TYR A 63 -5.62 -2.45 1.87
C TYR A 63 -5.76 -0.95 2.12
N LEU A 64 -5.40 -0.53 3.33
CA LEU A 64 -5.28 0.88 3.71
C LEU A 64 -3.87 1.13 4.26
N ASN A 65 -3.09 1.96 3.56
CA ASN A 65 -1.75 2.37 3.98
C ASN A 65 -1.82 3.74 4.66
N LEU A 66 -1.49 3.78 5.96
CA LEU A 66 -1.46 5.02 6.75
C LEU A 66 -0.11 5.72 6.54
N ALA A 67 -0.11 6.87 5.89
CA ALA A 67 1.10 7.56 5.43
C ALA A 67 1.30 8.90 6.15
N PHE A 68 2.47 9.25 6.65
CA PHE A 68 3.66 8.45 6.80
C PHE A 68 4.15 8.49 8.25
N ALA A 69 4.68 7.37 8.73
CA ALA A 69 5.38 7.31 9.99
C ALA A 69 6.91 7.38 9.77
N ASN A 70 7.60 8.11 10.64
CA ASN A 70 9.04 8.30 10.57
C ASN A 70 9.67 8.03 11.94
N PRO A 71 10.97 7.65 12.01
CA PRO A 71 11.67 7.54 13.28
C PRO A 71 11.87 8.91 13.93
N ASP A 72 11.59 9.00 15.21
CA ASP A 72 12.09 10.09 16.05
C ASP A 72 13.59 9.89 16.37
N GLN A 73 14.19 10.81 17.12
CA GLN A 73 15.61 10.73 17.50
C GLN A 73 15.96 9.55 18.39
N ARG A 74 14.95 8.83 18.91
CA ARG A 74 15.10 7.62 19.74
C ARG A 74 14.76 6.35 18.96
N GLY A 75 14.46 6.47 17.67
CA GLY A 75 14.06 5.35 16.83
C GLY A 75 12.63 4.86 17.07
N ASN A 76 11.74 5.64 17.73
CA ASN A 76 10.33 5.29 17.77
C ASN A 76 9.62 5.78 16.53
N LEU A 77 8.66 4.99 16.01
CA LEU A 77 7.80 5.45 14.91
C LEU A 77 6.79 6.48 15.42
N VAL A 78 6.72 7.60 14.72
CA VAL A 78 5.79 8.70 14.97
C VAL A 78 5.18 9.21 13.66
N PHE A 79 3.91 9.61 13.73
CA PHE A 79 3.31 10.47 12.71
C PHE A 79 3.49 11.93 13.11
N ASP A 80 3.49 12.83 12.14
CA ASP A 80 3.55 14.29 12.36
C ASP A 80 2.24 14.88 12.94
N VAL A 81 1.21 14.06 13.08
CA VAL A 81 -0.08 14.41 13.69
C VAL A 81 -0.36 13.57 14.92
N GLN A 82 -1.03 14.19 15.91
CA GLN A 82 -1.50 13.47 17.08
C GLN A 82 -2.92 12.91 16.84
N MET A 83 -2.98 11.60 16.58
CA MET A 83 -4.24 10.89 16.41
C MET A 83 -4.18 9.50 17.04
N ASP A 84 -5.33 8.98 17.41
CA ASP A 84 -5.47 7.59 17.86
C ASP A 84 -5.47 6.66 16.64
N ILE A 85 -4.27 6.14 16.31
CA ILE A 85 -4.07 5.21 15.20
C ILE A 85 -4.93 3.95 15.36
N ARG A 86 -5.15 3.48 16.57
CA ARG A 86 -5.99 2.29 16.84
C ARG A 86 -7.42 2.49 16.37
N SER A 87 -7.99 3.70 16.52
CA SER A 87 -9.34 3.98 16.06
C SER A 87 -9.44 3.91 14.53
N ILE A 88 -8.41 4.39 13.81
CA ILE A 88 -8.34 4.32 12.34
C ILE A 88 -8.18 2.86 11.89
N VAL A 89 -7.27 2.11 12.52
CA VAL A 89 -7.05 0.69 12.22
C VAL A 89 -8.32 -0.12 12.47
N LYS A 90 -8.99 0.11 13.60
CA LYS A 90 -10.28 -0.54 13.90
C LYS A 90 -11.32 -0.25 12.81
N LYS A 91 -11.41 1.00 12.37
CA LYS A 91 -12.32 1.39 11.27
C LYS A 91 -11.98 0.63 9.98
N GLY A 92 -10.72 0.55 9.58
CA GLY A 92 -10.30 -0.26 8.43
C GLY A 92 -10.70 -1.72 8.57
N HIS A 93 -10.47 -2.33 9.74
CA HIS A 93 -10.87 -3.72 10.00
C HIS A 93 -12.38 -3.94 9.98
N GLU A 94 -13.20 -2.97 10.43
CA GLU A 94 -14.67 -3.03 10.32
C GLU A 94 -15.16 -3.11 8.87
N HIS A 95 -14.35 -2.62 7.92
CA HIS A 95 -14.58 -2.74 6.47
C HIS A 95 -13.80 -3.91 5.83
N GLY A 96 -13.19 -4.80 6.62
CA GLY A 96 -12.47 -5.97 6.13
C GLY A 96 -11.09 -5.68 5.52
N LEU A 97 -10.55 -4.47 5.70
CA LEU A 97 -9.26 -4.08 5.14
C LEU A 97 -8.09 -4.65 5.93
N LYS A 98 -6.98 -4.91 5.26
CA LYS A 98 -5.66 -4.99 5.89
C LYS A 98 -5.10 -3.56 6.02
N VAL A 99 -4.70 -3.19 7.24
CA VAL A 99 -4.22 -1.83 7.53
C VAL A 99 -2.73 -1.85 7.81
N PHE A 100 -1.96 -1.15 6.98
CA PHE A 100 -0.52 -1.06 7.07
C PHE A 100 -0.09 0.35 7.49
N VAL A 101 1.06 0.46 8.15
CA VAL A 101 1.75 1.74 8.30
C VAL A 101 2.78 1.90 7.19
N SER A 102 2.72 3.02 6.47
CA SER A 102 3.70 3.37 5.46
C SER A 102 4.79 4.25 6.04
N LEU A 103 6.05 3.93 5.74
CA LEU A 103 7.23 4.56 6.31
C LEU A 103 7.88 5.53 5.33
N ALA A 104 8.40 6.64 5.81
CA ALA A 104 9.16 7.68 5.12
C ALA A 104 8.33 8.57 4.17
N GLY A 105 8.06 8.14 2.94
CA GLY A 105 7.41 8.92 1.89
C GLY A 105 8.30 9.93 1.16
N GLY A 106 7.75 10.53 0.08
CA GLY A 106 8.43 11.50 -0.78
C GLY A 106 8.60 12.92 -0.20
N GLY A 107 8.16 13.16 1.04
CA GLY A 107 8.28 14.46 1.71
C GLY A 107 9.71 14.83 2.09
N GLN A 108 9.87 15.43 3.27
CA GLN A 108 11.19 15.82 3.82
C GLN A 108 11.46 15.02 5.12
N PRO A 109 11.68 13.70 5.04
CA PRO A 109 11.99 12.91 6.23
C PRO A 109 13.32 13.34 6.86
N ASP A 110 13.43 13.23 8.19
CA ASP A 110 14.69 13.51 8.89
C ASP A 110 15.76 12.48 8.47
N LYS A 111 16.60 12.84 7.51
CA LYS A 111 17.66 11.98 6.97
C LYS A 111 18.64 11.52 8.05
N ALA A 112 18.91 12.35 9.05
CA ALA A 112 19.85 12.01 10.13
C ALA A 112 19.23 10.96 11.06
N ALA A 113 17.95 11.11 11.42
CA ALA A 113 17.21 10.12 12.20
C ALA A 113 17.13 8.78 11.47
N TRP A 114 16.78 8.77 10.19
CA TRP A 114 16.75 7.56 9.36
C TRP A 114 18.10 6.88 9.28
N LYS A 115 19.17 7.63 8.99
CA LYS A 115 20.53 7.07 8.92
C LYS A 115 20.96 6.47 10.25
N ALA A 116 20.67 7.15 11.36
CA ALA A 116 20.99 6.65 12.71
C ALA A 116 20.19 5.39 13.05
N ALA A 117 18.89 5.36 12.73
CA ALA A 117 18.02 4.21 12.98
C ALA A 117 18.44 2.96 12.19
N LEU A 118 18.89 3.13 10.94
CA LEU A 118 19.31 2.03 10.07
C LEU A 118 20.77 1.61 10.25
N ASP A 119 21.58 2.36 11.00
CA ASP A 119 22.94 1.95 11.32
C ASP A 119 22.98 0.57 11.98
N SER A 120 23.98 -0.24 11.68
CA SER A 120 24.08 -1.62 12.18
C SER A 120 24.05 -1.75 13.71
N ALA A 121 24.46 -0.71 14.44
CA ALA A 121 24.40 -0.67 15.90
C ALA A 121 22.98 -0.46 16.45
N ASN A 122 22.09 0.20 15.68
CA ASN A 122 20.76 0.61 16.14
C ASN A 122 19.63 -0.16 15.43
N ARG A 123 19.89 -0.74 14.25
CA ARG A 123 18.87 -1.31 13.37
C ARG A 123 18.00 -2.39 14.02
N THR A 124 18.60 -3.25 14.83
CA THR A 124 17.86 -4.29 15.57
C THR A 124 16.86 -3.67 16.56
N GLU A 125 17.26 -2.60 17.27
CA GLU A 125 16.37 -1.89 18.18
C GLU A 125 15.27 -1.15 17.41
N PHE A 126 15.62 -0.50 16.28
CA PHE A 126 14.63 0.18 15.45
C PHE A 126 13.59 -0.80 14.87
N ILE A 127 13.99 -1.97 14.38
CA ILE A 127 13.07 -3.02 13.95
C ILE A 127 12.17 -3.48 15.09
N SER A 128 12.70 -3.67 16.31
CA SER A 128 11.91 -4.00 17.50
C SER A 128 10.87 -2.91 17.81
N ASN A 129 11.23 -1.64 17.64
CA ASN A 129 10.31 -0.52 17.82
C ASN A 129 9.19 -0.51 16.75
N ILE A 130 9.52 -0.85 15.50
CA ILE A 130 8.53 -1.03 14.43
C ILE A 130 7.57 -2.17 14.77
N ILE A 131 8.08 -3.33 15.16
CA ILE A 131 7.25 -4.49 15.57
C ILE A 131 6.33 -4.10 16.74
N SER A 132 6.87 -3.45 17.77
CA SER A 132 6.09 -2.97 18.91
C SER A 132 5.01 -1.95 18.50
N PHE A 133 5.28 -1.11 17.48
CA PHE A 133 4.31 -0.18 16.94
C PHE A 133 3.18 -0.91 16.20
N VAL A 134 3.52 -1.89 15.37
CA VAL A 134 2.58 -2.74 14.62
C VAL A 134 1.65 -3.48 15.59
N GLU A 135 2.19 -4.16 16.59
CA GLU A 135 1.41 -4.92 17.56
C GLU A 135 0.52 -4.02 18.43
N ARG A 136 1.07 -2.93 18.99
CA ARG A 136 0.30 -1.99 19.83
C ARG A 136 -0.89 -1.36 19.11
N ASN A 137 -0.77 -1.12 17.81
CA ASN A 137 -1.82 -0.50 17.01
C ASN A 137 -2.68 -1.51 16.25
N ASN A 138 -2.42 -2.82 16.43
CA ASN A 138 -3.12 -3.91 15.72
C ASN A 138 -3.04 -3.78 14.19
N LEU A 139 -1.91 -3.32 13.66
CA LEU A 139 -1.67 -3.22 12.23
C LEU A 139 -1.41 -4.60 11.61
N ASP A 140 -1.65 -4.75 10.31
CA ASP A 140 -1.45 -5.99 9.57
C ASP A 140 -0.10 -6.06 8.87
N GLY A 141 0.64 -4.98 8.84
CA GLY A 141 1.97 -4.95 8.25
C GLY A 141 2.58 -3.55 8.16
N VAL A 142 3.68 -3.51 7.42
CA VAL A 142 4.46 -2.31 7.14
C VAL A 142 4.65 -2.15 5.64
N ASP A 143 4.44 -0.94 5.15
CA ASP A 143 4.78 -0.52 3.81
C ASP A 143 6.04 0.35 3.86
N VAL A 144 7.04 0.05 3.04
CA VAL A 144 8.33 0.76 3.03
C VAL A 144 8.37 1.68 1.83
N ASP A 145 8.01 2.95 2.04
CA ASP A 145 7.98 3.98 1.02
C ASP A 145 9.20 4.91 1.15
N ILE A 146 10.40 4.31 1.01
CA ILE A 146 11.67 5.06 1.08
C ILE A 146 12.07 5.48 -0.34
N GLU A 147 11.98 6.78 -0.58
CA GLU A 147 12.11 7.34 -1.91
C GLU A 147 13.48 7.99 -2.19
N TRP A 148 13.62 8.51 -3.41
CA TRP A 148 14.82 9.14 -3.98
C TRP A 148 15.50 10.19 -3.10
N ASN A 149 14.74 10.87 -2.25
CA ASN A 149 15.25 11.92 -1.36
C ASN A 149 16.04 11.34 -0.16
N LEU A 150 15.73 10.10 0.26
CA LEU A 150 16.34 9.43 1.40
C LEU A 150 17.33 8.34 0.97
N LEU A 151 17.06 7.58 -0.09
CA LEU A 151 17.86 6.46 -0.57
C LEU A 151 19.36 6.75 -0.67
N PRO A 152 19.83 7.90 -1.24
CA PRO A 152 21.26 8.20 -1.32
C PRO A 152 21.94 8.38 0.05
N THR A 153 21.16 8.65 1.10
CA THR A 153 21.68 8.84 2.46
C THR A 153 21.86 7.51 3.20
N ILE A 154 21.07 6.49 2.84
CA ILE A 154 21.02 5.18 3.52
C ILE A 154 21.43 4.02 2.61
N ASP A 155 21.99 4.29 1.47
CA ASP A 155 22.37 3.38 0.38
C ASP A 155 22.67 1.95 0.85
N SER A 156 23.82 1.70 1.47
CA SER A 156 24.24 0.38 1.95
C SER A 156 23.42 -0.15 3.14
N LEU A 157 22.58 0.68 3.77
CA LEU A 157 21.77 0.32 4.93
C LEU A 157 20.38 -0.19 4.54
N TYR A 158 19.89 0.15 3.34
CA TYR A 158 18.52 -0.15 2.89
C TYR A 158 18.26 -1.66 2.80
N THR A 159 19.03 -2.39 2.01
CA THR A 159 18.80 -3.84 1.80
C THR A 159 18.87 -4.65 3.10
N PRO A 160 19.91 -4.50 3.97
CA PRO A 160 19.91 -5.18 5.27
C PRO A 160 18.67 -4.87 6.13
N PHE A 161 18.24 -3.60 6.18
CA PHE A 161 17.05 -3.19 6.92
C PHE A 161 15.81 -3.93 6.42
N VAL A 162 15.55 -3.91 5.12
CA VAL A 162 14.36 -4.52 4.52
C VAL A 162 14.31 -6.02 4.78
N VAL A 163 15.45 -6.73 4.61
CA VAL A 163 15.53 -8.18 4.80
C VAL A 163 15.32 -8.58 6.27
N GLU A 164 15.91 -7.84 7.20
CA GLU A 164 15.73 -8.08 8.64
C GLU A 164 14.30 -7.74 9.08
N LEU A 165 13.73 -6.63 8.60
CA LEU A 165 12.34 -6.23 8.88
C LEU A 165 11.34 -7.28 8.38
N ARG A 166 11.52 -7.79 7.14
CA ARG A 166 10.70 -8.90 6.63
C ARG A 166 10.72 -10.10 7.57
N THR A 167 11.92 -10.52 7.98
CA THR A 167 12.06 -11.67 8.87
C THR A 167 11.31 -11.48 10.19
N ALA A 168 11.40 -10.27 10.78
CA ALA A 168 10.72 -9.94 12.01
C ALA A 168 9.19 -9.89 11.84
N LEU A 169 8.68 -9.25 10.78
CA LEU A 169 7.25 -9.14 10.49
C LEU A 169 6.61 -10.50 10.18
N HIS A 170 7.20 -11.28 9.29
CA HIS A 170 6.70 -12.61 8.94
C HIS A 170 6.73 -13.56 10.15
N GLY A 171 7.70 -13.39 11.05
CA GLY A 171 7.78 -14.16 12.30
C GLY A 171 6.61 -13.93 13.26
N ILE A 172 5.84 -12.85 13.07
CA ILE A 172 4.63 -12.53 13.85
C ILE A 172 3.34 -12.51 12.98
N GLY A 173 3.39 -13.11 11.77
CA GLY A 173 2.25 -13.18 10.86
C GLY A 173 1.84 -11.84 10.22
N LYS A 174 2.75 -10.88 10.08
CA LYS A 174 2.51 -9.56 9.51
C LYS A 174 3.21 -9.37 8.16
N GLY A 175 2.57 -8.61 7.25
CA GLY A 175 3.06 -8.39 5.90
C GLY A 175 4.09 -7.27 5.77
N ILE A 176 4.79 -7.27 4.64
CA ILE A 176 5.70 -6.19 4.25
C ILE A 176 5.52 -5.84 2.78
N THR A 177 5.28 -4.56 2.48
CA THR A 177 5.15 -4.03 1.12
C THR A 177 6.08 -2.84 0.91
N THR A 178 6.11 -2.31 -0.28
CA THR A 178 6.87 -1.10 -0.60
C THR A 178 6.18 -0.29 -1.68
N ALA A 179 6.46 1.03 -1.73
CA ALA A 179 6.18 1.87 -2.87
C ALA A 179 7.50 2.25 -3.56
N LEU A 180 7.57 2.06 -4.88
CA LEU A 180 8.78 2.34 -5.67
C LEU A 180 8.40 3.00 -7.01
N GLY A 181 9.33 3.76 -7.57
CA GLY A 181 9.13 4.47 -8.84
C GLY A 181 8.85 3.56 -10.03
N ALA A 182 8.25 4.09 -11.07
CA ALA A 182 7.90 3.37 -12.29
C ALA A 182 9.11 2.76 -13.01
N SER A 183 10.29 3.40 -12.91
CA SER A 183 11.53 2.93 -13.54
C SER A 183 12.75 3.61 -12.91
N GLY A 184 13.96 3.22 -13.30
CA GLY A 184 15.18 3.93 -12.93
C GLY A 184 15.48 3.88 -11.43
N LEU A 185 15.26 2.75 -10.76
CA LEU A 185 15.45 2.62 -9.32
C LEU A 185 16.87 2.94 -8.92
N HIS A 186 17.03 3.57 -7.74
CA HIS A 186 18.31 3.79 -7.09
C HIS A 186 19.03 2.44 -6.83
N GLU A 187 20.35 2.41 -6.93
CA GLU A 187 21.17 1.18 -6.78
C GLU A 187 21.03 0.51 -5.41
N ALA A 188 20.67 1.28 -4.36
CA ALA A 188 20.36 0.74 -3.04
C ALA A 188 19.20 -0.28 -3.05
N VAL A 189 18.26 -0.17 -4.01
CA VAL A 189 17.15 -1.09 -4.19
C VAL A 189 17.63 -2.31 -4.99
N THR A 190 18.21 -3.24 -4.26
CA THR A 190 18.79 -4.48 -4.83
C THR A 190 17.70 -5.50 -5.17
N GLN A 191 18.06 -6.53 -5.95
CA GLN A 191 17.15 -7.67 -6.18
C GLN A 191 16.75 -8.36 -4.88
N GLN A 192 17.68 -8.48 -3.92
CA GLN A 192 17.44 -9.07 -2.61
C GLN A 192 16.39 -8.28 -1.81
N SER A 193 16.42 -6.95 -1.86
CA SER A 193 15.38 -6.13 -1.21
C SER A 193 14.03 -6.28 -1.90
N LEU A 194 13.99 -6.38 -3.24
CA LEU A 194 12.74 -6.60 -3.98
C LEU A 194 12.10 -7.96 -3.67
N GLU A 195 12.90 -8.99 -3.46
CA GLU A 195 12.43 -10.33 -3.08
C GLU A 195 11.88 -10.38 -1.65
N ALA A 196 12.25 -9.43 -0.81
CA ALA A 196 11.78 -9.36 0.56
C ALA A 196 10.33 -8.84 0.72
N TYR A 197 9.78 -8.17 -0.27
CA TYR A 197 8.42 -7.64 -0.21
C TYR A 197 7.38 -8.66 -0.68
N ASP A 198 6.19 -8.64 -0.10
CA ASP A 198 5.06 -9.48 -0.50
C ASP A 198 4.52 -9.02 -1.86
N PHE A 199 4.36 -7.71 -2.03
CA PHE A 199 4.07 -7.06 -3.31
C PHE A 199 4.66 -5.63 -3.34
N ILE A 200 4.67 -5.03 -4.53
CA ILE A 200 5.30 -3.75 -4.80
C ILE A 200 4.26 -2.79 -5.40
N ASN A 201 3.99 -1.70 -4.71
CA ASN A 201 3.20 -0.58 -5.22
C ASN A 201 4.09 0.22 -6.17
N VAL A 202 3.85 0.13 -7.47
CA VAL A 202 4.65 0.84 -8.48
C VAL A 202 4.02 2.20 -8.76
N MET A 203 4.68 3.27 -8.36
CA MET A 203 4.21 4.66 -8.52
C MET A 203 4.34 5.10 -9.98
N VAL A 204 3.26 4.89 -10.80
CA VAL A 204 3.24 5.25 -12.21
C VAL A 204 2.64 6.64 -12.40
N TYR A 205 3.25 7.60 -11.72
CA TYR A 205 2.92 9.03 -11.75
C TYR A 205 4.18 9.86 -11.53
N ASP A 206 4.04 11.18 -11.52
CA ASP A 206 5.14 12.13 -11.34
C ASP A 206 6.25 12.04 -12.44
N LYS A 207 5.86 11.60 -13.67
CA LYS A 207 6.74 11.65 -14.85
C LYS A 207 7.13 13.09 -15.19
N THR A 208 6.19 14.02 -15.05
CA THR A 208 6.36 15.49 -15.12
C THR A 208 5.79 16.12 -13.87
N GLY A 209 6.15 17.37 -13.57
CA GLY A 209 5.62 18.09 -12.41
C GLY A 209 6.17 19.50 -12.30
N VAL A 210 5.60 20.26 -11.40
CA VAL A 210 5.90 21.70 -11.22
C VAL A 210 7.34 22.01 -10.81
N TRP A 211 8.11 21.00 -10.41
CA TRP A 211 9.55 21.11 -10.15
C TRP A 211 10.42 21.13 -11.41
N ARG A 212 9.81 20.87 -12.59
CA ARG A 212 10.44 20.99 -13.92
C ARG A 212 9.53 21.82 -14.82
N PRO A 213 9.50 23.15 -14.63
CA PRO A 213 8.57 24.04 -15.33
C PRO A 213 8.81 24.10 -16.85
N GLU A 214 9.95 23.58 -17.33
CA GLU A 214 10.27 23.42 -18.75
C GLU A 214 9.64 22.17 -19.37
N ASP A 215 9.16 21.23 -18.56
CA ASP A 215 8.61 19.94 -19.01
C ASP A 215 7.12 19.85 -18.62
N ILE A 216 6.33 20.71 -19.26
CA ILE A 216 4.87 20.77 -19.03
C ILE A 216 4.18 19.63 -19.78
N GLY A 217 3.43 18.80 -19.05
CA GLY A 217 2.72 17.70 -19.67
C GLY A 217 2.09 16.71 -18.69
N PRO A 218 1.51 15.61 -19.21
CA PRO A 218 0.89 14.60 -18.38
C PRO A 218 1.90 13.91 -17.44
N HIS A 219 1.62 13.93 -16.14
CA HIS A 219 2.49 13.28 -15.15
C HIS A 219 2.25 11.77 -15.03
N SER A 220 1.11 11.27 -15.52
CA SER A 220 0.75 9.85 -15.46
C SER A 220 0.01 9.39 -16.73
N PRO A 221 0.60 9.56 -17.94
CA PRO A 221 -0.03 9.11 -19.17
C PRO A 221 -0.11 7.58 -19.23
N TYR A 222 -1.03 7.02 -20.04
CA TYR A 222 -1.17 5.57 -20.20
C TYR A 222 0.10 4.89 -20.69
N SER A 223 0.84 5.52 -21.63
CA SER A 223 2.14 5.01 -22.10
C SER A 223 3.18 4.80 -20.99
N TYR A 224 3.08 5.57 -19.91
CA TYR A 224 3.98 5.40 -18.74
C TYR A 224 3.68 4.11 -18.00
N VAL A 225 2.44 3.60 -18.03
CA VAL A 225 2.10 2.28 -17.50
C VAL A 225 2.79 1.18 -18.28
N GLU A 226 2.77 1.25 -19.61
CA GLU A 226 3.43 0.27 -20.48
C GLU A 226 4.96 0.25 -20.25
N GLU A 227 5.57 1.44 -20.18
CA GLU A 227 6.98 1.60 -19.84
C GLU A 227 7.32 0.96 -18.46
N ALA A 228 6.48 1.19 -17.46
CA ALA A 228 6.67 0.66 -16.10
C ALA A 228 6.54 -0.87 -16.09
N ILE A 229 5.52 -1.45 -16.71
CA ILE A 229 5.34 -2.90 -16.79
C ILE A 229 6.54 -3.55 -17.48
N ALA A 230 6.97 -3.00 -18.63
CA ALA A 230 8.15 -3.50 -19.34
C ALA A 230 9.43 -3.44 -18.49
N TYR A 231 9.62 -2.39 -17.71
CA TYR A 231 10.75 -2.29 -16.78
C TYR A 231 10.67 -3.32 -15.64
N TRP A 232 9.52 -3.40 -14.96
CA TRP A 232 9.38 -4.24 -13.77
C TRP A 232 9.40 -5.74 -14.10
N THR A 233 8.71 -6.15 -15.15
CA THR A 233 8.67 -7.57 -15.57
C THR A 233 9.89 -7.95 -16.42
N GLY A 234 10.31 -7.07 -17.33
CA GLY A 234 11.38 -7.33 -18.30
C GLY A 234 12.78 -7.13 -17.72
N VAL A 235 13.03 -6.03 -17.00
CA VAL A 235 14.35 -5.68 -16.46
C VAL A 235 14.52 -6.19 -15.04
N ARG A 236 13.58 -5.90 -14.13
CA ARG A 236 13.66 -6.28 -12.71
C ARG A 236 13.20 -7.72 -12.45
N LYS A 237 12.57 -8.37 -13.44
CA LYS A 237 12.10 -9.77 -13.35
C LYS A 237 11.15 -10.03 -12.18
N ILE A 238 10.32 -9.05 -11.84
CA ILE A 238 9.27 -9.21 -10.84
C ILE A 238 8.06 -9.87 -11.49
N ALA A 239 7.50 -10.87 -10.83
CA ALA A 239 6.30 -11.56 -11.27
C ALA A 239 5.11 -10.60 -11.30
N PRO A 240 4.30 -10.57 -12.39
CA PRO A 240 3.23 -9.58 -12.56
C PRO A 240 2.22 -9.54 -11.40
N GLU A 241 1.92 -10.69 -10.78
CA GLU A 241 1.01 -10.82 -9.63
C GLU A 241 1.54 -10.12 -8.36
N ARG A 242 2.82 -9.77 -8.33
CA ARG A 242 3.44 -8.98 -7.24
C ARG A 242 3.53 -7.49 -7.55
N ILE A 243 3.07 -7.06 -8.72
CA ILE A 243 3.06 -5.66 -9.14
C ILE A 243 1.67 -5.09 -8.90
N VAL A 244 1.59 -4.00 -8.14
CA VAL A 244 0.37 -3.24 -7.88
C VAL A 244 0.51 -1.87 -8.55
N LEU A 245 -0.34 -1.58 -9.55
CA LEU A 245 -0.25 -0.40 -10.39
C LEU A 245 -0.68 0.86 -9.64
N GLY A 246 0.22 1.79 -9.44
CA GLY A 246 -0.07 3.09 -8.82
C GLY A 246 -0.75 4.07 -9.79
N VAL A 247 -1.86 4.64 -9.35
CA VAL A 247 -2.60 5.68 -10.06
C VAL A 247 -2.78 6.92 -9.19
N PRO A 248 -2.72 8.13 -9.78
CA PRO A 248 -2.88 9.37 -9.03
C PRO A 248 -4.35 9.82 -8.96
N PHE A 249 -4.81 10.24 -7.80
CA PHE A 249 -6.05 10.99 -7.63
C PHE A 249 -5.78 12.49 -7.48
N TYR A 250 -4.82 12.97 -8.25
CA TYR A 250 -4.38 14.36 -8.29
C TYR A 250 -3.74 14.68 -9.65
N GLY A 251 -3.40 15.94 -9.81
CA GLY A 251 -2.64 16.44 -10.94
C GLY A 251 -1.77 17.62 -10.59
N TYR A 252 -1.21 18.26 -11.61
CA TYR A 252 -0.41 19.48 -11.49
C TYR A 252 -1.04 20.58 -12.31
N ASP A 253 -1.15 21.76 -11.68
CA ASP A 253 -1.46 23.03 -12.34
C ASP A 253 -0.15 23.77 -12.60
N PHE A 254 0.23 23.93 -13.86
CA PHE A 254 1.44 24.65 -14.27
C PHE A 254 1.20 26.15 -14.42
N ALA A 255 -0.06 26.63 -14.30
CA ALA A 255 -0.32 28.07 -14.25
C ALA A 255 0.22 28.71 -12.94
N PRO A 256 0.80 29.91 -12.99
CA PRO A 256 1.26 30.56 -11.77
C PRO A 256 0.12 30.97 -10.81
N PRO A 257 0.25 30.68 -9.49
CA PRO A 257 1.32 29.91 -8.85
C PRO A 257 1.18 28.41 -9.13
N ALA A 258 2.20 27.83 -9.79
CA ALA A 258 2.17 26.41 -10.13
C ALA A 258 2.14 25.52 -8.88
N GLY A 259 1.39 24.42 -8.93
CA GLY A 259 1.22 23.58 -7.75
C GLY A 259 0.49 22.26 -8.01
N TYR A 260 0.34 21.54 -6.94
CA TYR A 260 -0.46 20.32 -6.83
C TYR A 260 -1.95 20.69 -6.79
N ILE A 261 -2.79 19.87 -7.41
CA ILE A 261 -4.24 20.00 -7.37
C ILE A 261 -4.88 18.62 -7.19
N SER A 262 -5.75 18.46 -6.18
CA SER A 262 -6.47 17.18 -5.99
C SER A 262 -7.53 16.99 -7.08
N TYR A 263 -7.85 15.73 -7.38
CA TYR A 263 -8.95 15.39 -8.29
C TYR A 263 -10.27 16.03 -7.82
N ARG A 264 -10.55 15.99 -6.50
CA ARG A 264 -11.72 16.63 -5.89
C ARG A 264 -11.84 18.12 -6.24
N GLU A 265 -10.72 18.86 -6.22
CA GLU A 265 -10.71 20.30 -6.57
C GLU A 265 -11.00 20.50 -8.05
N LEU A 266 -10.45 19.65 -8.92
CA LEU A 266 -10.71 19.70 -10.35
C LEU A 266 -12.20 19.49 -10.67
N ILE A 267 -12.84 18.49 -10.05
CA ILE A 267 -14.25 18.19 -10.28
C ILE A 267 -15.18 19.25 -9.66
N LYS A 268 -14.81 19.80 -8.51
CA LYS A 268 -15.58 20.93 -7.91
C LYS A 268 -15.52 22.20 -8.75
N ALA A 269 -14.44 22.40 -9.49
CA ALA A 269 -14.30 23.56 -10.40
C ALA A 269 -15.15 23.39 -11.66
N ASP A 270 -15.14 22.20 -12.27
CA ASP A 270 -15.97 21.83 -13.42
C ASP A 270 -16.18 20.31 -13.45
N PRO A 271 -17.41 19.80 -13.25
CA PRO A 271 -17.71 18.37 -13.30
C PRO A 271 -17.25 17.68 -14.60
N ALA A 272 -17.25 18.38 -15.74
CA ALA A 272 -16.78 17.83 -17.01
C ALA A 272 -15.30 17.40 -17.00
N ASN A 273 -14.51 17.85 -16.03
CA ASN A 273 -13.13 17.42 -15.85
C ASN A 273 -13.04 15.93 -15.46
N ALA A 274 -14.12 15.31 -14.96
CA ALA A 274 -14.14 13.87 -14.71
C ALA A 274 -13.80 13.02 -15.94
N TYR A 275 -14.01 13.54 -17.14
CA TYR A 275 -13.84 12.82 -18.40
C TYR A 275 -12.66 13.29 -19.24
N ARG A 276 -11.77 14.09 -18.65
CA ARG A 276 -10.60 14.69 -19.28
C ARG A 276 -9.33 14.30 -18.54
N ASP A 277 -8.19 14.35 -19.24
CA ASP A 277 -6.86 14.21 -18.62
C ASP A 277 -6.12 15.54 -18.53
N SER A 278 -6.73 16.61 -19.06
CA SER A 278 -6.19 17.95 -18.97
C SER A 278 -7.26 19.03 -19.19
N VAL A 279 -7.06 20.17 -18.56
CA VAL A 279 -7.80 21.41 -18.82
C VAL A 279 -6.85 22.59 -18.59
N ASP A 280 -6.76 23.51 -19.56
CA ASP A 280 -5.76 24.58 -19.58
C ASP A 280 -4.33 24.02 -19.37
N LEU A 281 -3.64 24.49 -18.32
CA LEU A 281 -2.30 24.01 -17.92
C LEU A 281 -2.35 22.99 -16.77
N LYS A 282 -3.52 22.36 -16.52
CA LYS A 282 -3.69 21.30 -15.52
C LYS A 282 -3.66 19.94 -16.19
N TYR A 283 -2.83 19.04 -15.68
CA TYR A 283 -2.72 17.66 -16.16
C TYR A 283 -2.98 16.70 -15.01
N PHE A 284 -3.88 15.75 -15.24
CA PHE A 284 -4.37 14.77 -14.26
C PHE A 284 -4.84 13.51 -14.97
N ASN A 285 -5.51 12.57 -14.30
CA ASN A 285 -6.23 11.48 -14.96
C ASN A 285 -7.72 11.57 -14.64
N GLY A 286 -8.53 11.59 -15.66
CA GLY A 286 -9.98 11.44 -15.55
C GLY A 286 -10.40 9.97 -15.53
N ILE A 287 -11.72 9.75 -15.39
CA ILE A 287 -12.34 8.43 -15.32
C ILE A 287 -11.93 7.53 -16.49
N PRO A 288 -11.96 7.97 -17.76
CA PRO A 288 -11.59 7.08 -18.89
C PRO A 288 -10.18 6.50 -18.78
N THR A 289 -9.20 7.33 -18.42
CA THR A 289 -7.82 6.88 -18.25
C THR A 289 -7.64 5.98 -17.04
N ILE A 290 -8.31 6.27 -15.93
CA ILE A 290 -8.29 5.42 -14.72
C ILE A 290 -8.93 4.05 -15.01
N VAL A 291 -10.05 3.99 -15.75
CA VAL A 291 -10.70 2.74 -16.16
C VAL A 291 -9.77 1.91 -17.03
N ASN A 292 -9.12 2.52 -18.03
CA ASN A 292 -8.17 1.82 -18.89
C ASN A 292 -7.00 1.22 -18.06
N LYS A 293 -6.47 1.98 -17.10
CA LYS A 293 -5.42 1.51 -16.19
C LYS A 293 -5.91 0.39 -15.28
N ALA A 294 -7.12 0.49 -14.72
CA ALA A 294 -7.72 -0.54 -13.89
C ALA A 294 -8.00 -1.84 -14.68
N THR A 295 -8.47 -1.72 -15.91
CA THR A 295 -8.69 -2.85 -16.83
C THR A 295 -7.39 -3.58 -17.11
N LEU A 296 -6.33 -2.85 -17.43
CA LEU A 296 -5.00 -3.43 -17.64
C LEU A 296 -4.47 -4.10 -16.37
N ALA A 297 -4.57 -3.43 -15.21
CA ALA A 297 -4.11 -3.98 -13.93
C ALA A 297 -4.86 -5.28 -13.59
N LYS A 298 -6.20 -5.32 -13.76
CA LYS A 298 -7.03 -6.52 -13.56
C LYS A 298 -6.58 -7.69 -14.42
N LYS A 299 -6.21 -7.42 -15.67
CA LYS A 299 -5.84 -8.45 -16.64
C LYS A 299 -4.41 -8.97 -16.46
N GLU A 300 -3.48 -8.11 -16.06
CA GLU A 300 -2.05 -8.40 -16.20
C GLU A 300 -1.27 -8.32 -14.88
N LEU A 301 -1.83 -7.74 -13.81
CA LEU A 301 -1.10 -7.44 -12.58
C LEU A 301 -1.79 -7.95 -11.32
N GLY A 302 -1.13 -7.82 -10.18
CA GLY A 302 -1.65 -8.25 -8.88
C GLY A 302 -2.54 -7.24 -8.16
N GLY A 303 -2.69 -6.02 -8.69
CA GLY A 303 -3.50 -5.00 -8.02
C GLY A 303 -3.40 -3.60 -8.62
N ILE A 304 -4.11 -2.68 -7.97
CA ILE A 304 -4.07 -1.23 -8.23
C ILE A 304 -3.87 -0.48 -6.91
N MET A 305 -3.08 0.57 -6.92
CA MET A 305 -2.77 1.41 -5.77
C MET A 305 -3.12 2.88 -6.06
N ILE A 306 -3.57 3.59 -5.05
CA ILE A 306 -4.13 4.93 -5.17
C ILE A 306 -3.39 5.92 -4.27
N TRP A 307 -2.79 6.96 -4.85
CA TRP A 307 -2.28 8.13 -4.14
C TRP A 307 -3.12 9.36 -4.48
N ALA A 308 -3.98 9.90 -3.59
CA ALA A 308 -4.38 9.35 -2.32
C ALA A 308 -5.91 9.31 -2.25
N ILE A 309 -6.47 8.37 -1.50
CA ILE A 309 -7.92 8.16 -1.46
C ILE A 309 -8.70 9.38 -0.96
N SER A 310 -8.10 10.20 -0.09
CA SER A 310 -8.70 11.44 0.41
C SER A 310 -8.81 12.56 -0.63
N HIS A 311 -8.20 12.39 -1.80
CA HIS A 311 -8.24 13.36 -2.91
C HIS A 311 -9.40 13.08 -3.88
N ASP A 312 -10.11 11.98 -3.71
CA ASP A 312 -11.28 11.63 -4.51
C ASP A 312 -12.52 12.41 -4.12
N ILE A 313 -13.55 12.35 -4.94
CA ILE A 313 -14.88 12.87 -4.67
C ILE A 313 -15.87 11.69 -4.51
N SER A 314 -16.91 11.86 -3.72
CA SER A 314 -17.96 10.84 -3.60
C SER A 314 -18.95 10.90 -4.77
N GLY A 315 -19.61 9.77 -5.07
CA GLY A 315 -20.67 9.70 -6.08
C GLY A 315 -20.20 9.22 -7.44
N ASP A 316 -20.94 9.53 -8.50
CA ASP A 316 -20.73 8.94 -9.82
C ASP A 316 -19.44 9.38 -10.52
N MET A 317 -18.86 10.48 -10.08
CA MET A 317 -17.59 10.99 -10.60
C MET A 317 -16.35 10.52 -9.79
N SER A 318 -16.54 9.62 -8.81
CA SER A 318 -15.44 9.06 -8.03
C SER A 318 -14.56 8.15 -8.87
N LEU A 319 -13.25 8.37 -8.83
CA LEU A 319 -12.26 7.49 -9.46
C LEU A 319 -12.18 6.12 -8.77
N LEU A 320 -12.32 6.08 -7.44
CA LEU A 320 -12.35 4.82 -6.68
C LEU A 320 -13.56 3.98 -7.07
N ARG A 321 -14.73 4.62 -7.25
CA ARG A 321 -15.92 3.93 -7.72
C ARG A 321 -15.76 3.41 -9.15
N ALA A 322 -15.14 4.17 -10.04
CA ALA A 322 -14.86 3.74 -11.40
C ALA A 322 -13.91 2.53 -11.44
N ILE A 323 -12.90 2.50 -10.57
CA ILE A 323 -12.02 1.33 -10.38
C ILE A 323 -12.85 0.13 -9.91
N ASP A 324 -13.65 0.26 -8.86
CA ASP A 324 -14.45 -0.82 -8.29
C ASP A 324 -15.44 -1.41 -9.31
N GLN A 325 -16.14 -0.56 -10.07
CA GLN A 325 -17.03 -1.00 -11.15
C GLN A 325 -16.28 -1.78 -12.24
N THR A 326 -15.08 -1.32 -12.63
CA THR A 326 -14.22 -1.99 -13.60
C THR A 326 -13.77 -3.36 -13.10
N LEU A 327 -13.39 -3.46 -11.84
CA LEU A 327 -12.95 -4.72 -11.23
C LEU A 327 -14.10 -5.71 -11.04
N SER A 328 -15.30 -5.23 -10.73
CA SER A 328 -16.52 -6.03 -10.53
C SER A 328 -17.15 -6.47 -11.85
N ALA A 329 -16.90 -5.78 -12.95
CA ALA A 329 -17.35 -6.20 -14.28
C ALA A 329 -16.73 -7.56 -14.66
N GLY A 330 -17.45 -8.43 -15.40
CA GLY A 330 -16.93 -9.71 -15.89
C GLY A 330 -15.68 -9.57 -16.77
N ASP A 331 -15.13 -10.70 -17.25
CA ASP A 331 -14.00 -10.70 -18.20
C ASP A 331 -14.46 -10.18 -19.58
N CYS A 332 -14.40 -8.87 -19.75
CA CYS A 332 -14.78 -8.19 -20.97
C CYS A 332 -14.03 -6.87 -21.11
N ASP A 333 -14.05 -6.30 -22.30
CA ASP A 333 -13.62 -4.93 -22.51
C ASP A 333 -14.67 -3.99 -21.89
N VAL A 334 -14.32 -3.36 -20.78
CA VAL A 334 -15.18 -2.41 -20.08
C VAL A 334 -15.34 -1.16 -20.94
N THR A 335 -16.58 -0.82 -21.23
CA THR A 335 -16.97 0.38 -21.97
C THR A 335 -17.66 1.36 -21.05
N ILE A 336 -17.49 2.65 -21.28
CA ILE A 336 -18.22 3.69 -20.57
C ILE A 336 -19.58 3.87 -21.25
N PHE A 337 -20.64 3.76 -20.47
CA PHE A 337 -22.00 4.11 -20.86
C PHE A 337 -22.48 5.30 -20.05
N TYR A 338 -23.35 6.09 -20.62
CA TYR A 338 -23.91 7.29 -20.00
C TYR A 338 -25.41 7.15 -19.84
N LYS A 339 -25.95 7.60 -18.72
CA LYS A 339 -27.39 7.46 -18.47
C LYS A 339 -28.19 8.34 -19.42
N ASP A 340 -29.07 7.72 -20.18
CA ASP A 340 -30.06 8.35 -21.05
C ASP A 340 -31.38 8.47 -20.26
N GLU A 341 -31.62 9.65 -19.66
CA GLU A 341 -32.78 9.85 -18.78
C GLU A 341 -34.07 10.19 -19.55
N ASP A 342 -33.95 10.81 -20.71
CA ASP A 342 -35.09 11.23 -21.52
C ASP A 342 -35.37 10.33 -22.72
N GLY A 343 -34.48 9.35 -22.98
CA GLY A 343 -34.66 8.34 -24.02
C GLY A 343 -34.39 8.85 -25.43
N ASP A 344 -33.60 9.92 -25.57
CA ASP A 344 -33.29 10.53 -26.86
C ASP A 344 -32.06 9.86 -27.55
N GLY A 345 -31.40 8.92 -26.88
CA GLY A 345 -30.23 8.20 -27.37
C GLY A 345 -28.91 8.90 -27.11
N VAL A 346 -28.91 10.03 -26.38
CA VAL A 346 -27.74 10.78 -25.95
C VAL A 346 -27.60 10.67 -24.44
N GLY A 347 -26.46 10.27 -23.96
CA GLY A 347 -26.21 10.03 -22.53
C GLY A 347 -25.79 11.30 -21.78
N ASP A 348 -26.12 11.38 -20.50
CA ASP A 348 -25.67 12.43 -19.60
C ASP A 348 -24.19 12.20 -19.22
N PRO A 349 -23.26 13.07 -19.64
CA PRO A 349 -21.85 12.93 -19.34
C PRO A 349 -21.54 12.97 -17.83
N GLU A 350 -22.48 13.47 -17.01
CA GLU A 350 -22.32 13.50 -15.56
C GLU A 350 -22.75 12.21 -14.89
N LYS A 351 -23.29 11.23 -15.63
CA LYS A 351 -23.81 9.95 -15.11
C LYS A 351 -23.23 8.74 -15.85
N PRO A 352 -21.88 8.56 -15.80
CA PRO A 352 -21.24 7.42 -16.44
C PRO A 352 -21.49 6.12 -15.67
N PHE A 353 -21.47 5.03 -16.41
CA PHE A 353 -21.46 3.68 -15.85
C PHE A 353 -20.49 2.81 -16.66
N HIS A 354 -19.61 2.09 -15.95
CA HIS A 354 -18.61 1.23 -16.57
C HIS A 354 -19.11 -0.22 -16.56
N ALA A 355 -19.30 -0.79 -17.74
CA ALA A 355 -19.84 -2.13 -17.90
C ALA A 355 -19.35 -2.81 -19.19
N CYS A 356 -19.51 -4.13 -19.25
CA CYS A 356 -19.28 -4.92 -20.46
C CYS A 356 -20.36 -4.75 -21.51
N THR A 357 -21.56 -4.39 -21.06
CA THR A 357 -22.73 -4.16 -21.92
C THR A 357 -23.51 -3.00 -21.33
N ALA A 358 -24.17 -2.22 -22.18
CA ALA A 358 -24.99 -1.12 -21.74
C ALA A 358 -26.08 -1.61 -20.75
N PRO A 359 -26.15 -1.06 -19.52
CA PRO A 359 -27.31 -1.27 -18.66
C PRO A 359 -28.56 -0.67 -19.27
N GLU A 360 -29.73 -1.10 -18.80
CA GLU A 360 -31.01 -0.50 -19.21
C GLU A 360 -31.03 1.02 -18.92
N GLY A 361 -31.33 1.82 -19.94
CA GLY A 361 -31.34 3.28 -19.83
C GLY A 361 -29.95 3.93 -19.88
N TYR A 362 -28.96 3.24 -20.43
CA TYR A 362 -27.63 3.78 -20.68
C TYR A 362 -27.22 3.60 -22.15
N VAL A 363 -26.54 4.58 -22.70
CA VAL A 363 -26.04 4.62 -24.07
C VAL A 363 -24.54 4.92 -24.09
N ASN A 364 -23.86 4.66 -25.19
CA ASN A 364 -22.44 4.96 -25.36
C ASN A 364 -22.18 6.27 -26.13
N ASP A 365 -23.23 6.94 -26.59
CA ASP A 365 -23.16 8.25 -27.25
C ASP A 365 -23.39 9.40 -26.26
N LEU A 366 -22.63 10.51 -26.48
CA LEU A 366 -22.69 11.76 -25.71
C LEU A 366 -23.17 12.92 -26.59
#